data_98ccab08d4c4f2bb91df0ef4f87ed079
#
_entry.id   98ccab08d4c4f2bb91df0ef4f87ed079
#
_cell.length_a   1.000
_cell.length_b   1.000
_cell.length_c   1.000
_cell.angle_alpha   90.00
_cell.angle_beta   90.00
_cell.angle_gamma   90.00
#
_symmetry.space_group_name_H-M   'P 1'
#
loop_
_entity.id
_entity.type
_entity.pdbx_description
1 polymer ?
#
loop_
_entity_poly.entity_id
_entity_poly.type
_entity_poly.pdbx_seq_one_letter_code
_entity_poly.pdbx_strand_id
1 'polypeptide(L)'
;MDAILVTGGAGFVGLNVVEALLARGEHVVVFGREAALPDPATRLFAALPGRLEVVQGDVRDAAALRNLFAARRIGAVFPFAAITAGPRREAEDPGLILDVNLRGVVATLQAARDAGTVRRVVLPSSSAVYGESAYAFPLLDEATTPPVPVGLYGVTKYAVERAGLRLAALWGLDAVAARIGATFGPWERDTGLRDTLSPFLAIGQAALRGEAVVLPPAPLPAYEWVYSRDLAIGLLALLDARDPPHRVVNLGSGFDWAPHYDTCLEAVARAFPSFRWRHAGQGEMPTVTLNETRPRGVLNIARAADFGWNPAFSPAGAAADHAGWLLAKRDQGLP
;
A
#
# COMPACT_ATOMS: atom_id res chain seq x y z
N MET A 1 -24.91 -7.16 -7.30
CA MET A 1 -24.01 -7.10 -6.14
C MET A 1 -23.77 -5.65 -5.80
N ASP A 2 -23.59 -5.34 -4.50
CA ASP A 2 -23.21 -4.00 -4.07
C ASP A 2 -21.78 -3.73 -4.53
N ALA A 3 -21.47 -2.51 -4.94
CA ALA A 3 -20.12 -2.17 -5.40
C ALA A 3 -19.16 -1.98 -4.22
N ILE A 4 -17.87 -2.15 -4.49
CA ILE A 4 -16.78 -1.85 -3.55
C ILE A 4 -16.12 -0.55 -3.99
N LEU A 5 -16.13 0.45 -3.13
CA LEU A 5 -15.50 1.74 -3.39
C LEU A 5 -14.02 1.71 -2.97
N VAL A 6 -13.14 2.11 -3.89
CA VAL A 6 -11.72 2.33 -3.61
C VAL A 6 -11.38 3.79 -3.95
N THR A 7 -11.27 4.65 -2.93
CA THR A 7 -10.74 6.00 -3.19
C THR A 7 -9.23 5.92 -3.35
N GLY A 8 -8.65 6.70 -4.26
CA GLY A 8 -7.22 6.56 -4.58
C GLY A 8 -6.86 5.23 -5.26
N GLY A 9 -7.85 4.57 -5.89
CA GLY A 9 -7.68 3.29 -6.57
C GLY A 9 -6.71 3.31 -7.75
N ALA A 10 -6.38 4.49 -8.29
CA ALA A 10 -5.33 4.67 -9.29
C ALA A 10 -3.91 4.73 -8.69
N GLY A 11 -3.76 4.76 -7.37
CA GLY A 11 -2.47 4.72 -6.68
C GLY A 11 -1.86 3.31 -6.62
N PHE A 12 -0.64 3.18 -6.09
CA PHE A 12 0.11 1.93 -6.06
C PHE A 12 -0.64 0.79 -5.35
N VAL A 13 -0.95 0.96 -4.06
CA VAL A 13 -1.70 -0.05 -3.29
C VAL A 13 -3.13 -0.20 -3.83
N GLY A 14 -3.75 0.93 -4.24
CA GLY A 14 -5.09 0.94 -4.82
C GLY A 14 -5.22 0.06 -6.04
N LEU A 15 -4.28 0.13 -7.00
CA LEU A 15 -4.29 -0.70 -8.22
C LEU A 15 -4.18 -2.20 -7.90
N ASN A 16 -3.34 -2.60 -6.94
CA ASN A 16 -3.24 -4.00 -6.51
C ASN A 16 -4.56 -4.50 -5.88
N VAL A 17 -5.23 -3.66 -5.08
CA VAL A 17 -6.54 -4.00 -4.49
C VAL A 17 -7.61 -4.08 -5.58
N VAL A 18 -7.64 -3.12 -6.50
CA VAL A 18 -8.60 -3.11 -7.63
C VAL A 18 -8.40 -4.35 -8.51
N GLU A 19 -7.15 -4.70 -8.87
CA GLU A 19 -6.82 -5.92 -9.62
C GLU A 19 -7.35 -7.17 -8.93
N ALA A 20 -7.05 -7.33 -7.63
CA ALA A 20 -7.48 -8.49 -6.86
C ALA A 20 -9.01 -8.59 -6.72
N LEU A 21 -9.71 -7.48 -6.54
CA LEU A 21 -11.18 -7.43 -6.51
C LEU A 21 -11.79 -7.79 -7.86
N LEU A 22 -11.26 -7.22 -8.95
CA LEU A 22 -11.73 -7.54 -10.30
C LEU A 22 -11.49 -9.00 -10.68
N ALA A 23 -10.34 -9.57 -10.27
CA ALA A 23 -10.05 -11.00 -10.48
C ALA A 23 -11.04 -11.92 -9.75
N ARG A 24 -11.65 -11.45 -8.63
CA ARG A 24 -12.72 -12.15 -7.90
C ARG A 24 -14.11 -11.95 -8.53
N GLY A 25 -14.23 -11.17 -9.61
CA GLY A 25 -15.52 -10.87 -10.24
C GLY A 25 -16.33 -9.77 -9.54
N GLU A 26 -15.72 -8.98 -8.67
CA GLU A 26 -16.41 -7.92 -7.93
C GLU A 26 -16.73 -6.71 -8.81
N HIS A 27 -17.75 -5.93 -8.42
CA HIS A 27 -18.01 -4.61 -8.98
C HIS A 27 -17.21 -3.56 -8.19
N VAL A 28 -16.23 -2.94 -8.84
CA VAL A 28 -15.32 -1.97 -8.22
C VAL A 28 -15.58 -0.57 -8.77
N VAL A 29 -15.76 0.38 -7.85
CA VAL A 29 -15.83 1.81 -8.16
C VAL A 29 -14.55 2.47 -7.65
N VAL A 30 -13.74 2.99 -8.56
CA VAL A 30 -12.57 3.81 -8.23
C VAL A 30 -12.99 5.27 -8.22
N PHE A 31 -12.66 5.97 -7.13
CA PHE A 31 -12.88 7.41 -7.01
C PHE A 31 -11.57 8.14 -6.75
N GLY A 32 -11.23 9.12 -7.58
CA GLY A 32 -9.99 9.86 -7.50
C GLY A 32 -9.94 11.03 -8.46
N ARG A 33 -8.83 11.77 -8.45
CA ARG A 33 -8.66 12.96 -9.30
C ARG A 33 -8.45 12.61 -10.77
N GLU A 34 -8.00 11.42 -11.06
CA GLU A 34 -7.79 10.89 -12.39
C GLU A 34 -9.15 10.49 -13.04
N ALA A 35 -9.36 10.89 -14.28
CA ALA A 35 -10.55 10.52 -15.04
C ALA A 35 -10.53 9.05 -15.55
N ALA A 36 -9.34 8.42 -15.54
CA ALA A 36 -9.13 7.03 -15.94
C ALA A 36 -7.98 6.42 -15.13
N LEU A 37 -7.89 5.09 -15.09
CA LEU A 37 -6.70 4.40 -14.61
C LEU A 37 -5.53 4.59 -15.61
N PRO A 38 -4.27 4.37 -15.18
CA PRO A 38 -3.16 4.30 -16.12
C PRO A 38 -3.43 3.30 -17.25
N ASP A 39 -2.99 3.62 -18.47
CA ASP A 39 -3.21 2.77 -19.65
C ASP A 39 -2.87 1.29 -19.44
N PRO A 40 -1.73 0.93 -18.81
CA PRO A 40 -1.43 -0.47 -18.51
C PRO A 40 -2.51 -1.14 -17.67
N ALA A 41 -2.98 -0.47 -16.61
CA ALA A 41 -4.02 -1.00 -15.74
C ALA A 41 -5.36 -1.12 -16.47
N THR A 42 -5.74 -0.12 -17.26
CA THR A 42 -6.97 -0.14 -18.05
C THR A 42 -7.02 -1.36 -18.98
N ARG A 43 -5.91 -1.64 -19.69
CA ARG A 43 -5.83 -2.79 -20.61
C ARG A 43 -5.86 -4.14 -19.88
N LEU A 44 -5.06 -4.28 -18.83
CA LEU A 44 -4.98 -5.55 -18.10
C LEU A 44 -6.27 -5.85 -17.35
N PHE A 45 -6.90 -4.85 -16.75
CA PHE A 45 -8.12 -5.02 -15.98
C PHE A 45 -9.37 -5.30 -16.85
N ALA A 46 -9.35 -4.87 -18.12
CA ALA A 46 -10.43 -5.18 -19.06
C ALA A 46 -10.62 -6.68 -19.32
N ALA A 47 -9.57 -7.49 -19.09
CA ALA A 47 -9.64 -8.96 -19.25
C ALA A 47 -10.11 -9.68 -17.98
N LEU A 48 -10.27 -8.99 -16.85
CA LEU A 48 -10.70 -9.57 -15.59
C LEU A 48 -12.23 -9.71 -15.52
N PRO A 49 -12.74 -10.72 -14.78
CA PRO A 49 -14.18 -11.01 -14.75
C PRO A 49 -15.03 -9.95 -14.05
N GLY A 50 -14.44 -9.10 -13.21
CA GLY A 50 -15.13 -8.07 -12.45
C GLY A 50 -15.56 -6.87 -13.30
N ARG A 51 -16.39 -6.02 -12.72
CA ARG A 51 -16.83 -4.77 -13.33
C ARG A 51 -16.07 -3.58 -12.74
N LEU A 52 -15.45 -2.77 -13.59
CA LEU A 52 -14.74 -1.56 -13.18
C LEU A 52 -15.52 -0.31 -13.61
N GLU A 53 -15.65 0.63 -12.69
CA GLU A 53 -16.12 1.98 -12.93
C GLU A 53 -15.13 2.99 -12.36
N VAL A 54 -14.71 3.98 -13.13
CA VAL A 54 -13.84 5.08 -12.67
C VAL A 54 -14.66 6.35 -12.62
N VAL A 55 -14.66 7.00 -11.46
CA VAL A 55 -15.38 8.26 -11.20
C VAL A 55 -14.38 9.31 -10.77
N GLN A 56 -14.28 10.36 -11.57
CA GLN A 56 -13.40 11.48 -11.25
C GLN A 56 -13.99 12.34 -10.13
N GLY A 57 -13.15 12.70 -9.15
CA GLY A 57 -13.51 13.58 -8.06
C GLY A 57 -12.40 13.71 -7.01
N ASP A 58 -12.58 14.60 -6.08
CA ASP A 58 -11.64 14.85 -4.97
C ASP A 58 -12.26 14.40 -3.65
N VAL A 59 -11.53 13.63 -2.84
CA VAL A 59 -12.00 13.17 -1.50
C VAL A 59 -12.24 14.33 -0.53
N ARG A 60 -11.70 15.52 -0.81
CA ARG A 60 -11.94 16.74 -0.05
C ARG A 60 -13.32 17.36 -0.35
N ASP A 61 -13.94 16.96 -1.45
CA ASP A 61 -15.31 17.41 -1.83
C ASP A 61 -16.34 16.44 -1.26
N ALA A 62 -16.89 16.82 -0.11
CA ALA A 62 -17.93 16.05 0.56
C ALA A 62 -19.24 15.97 -0.26
N ALA A 63 -19.52 16.93 -1.15
CA ALA A 63 -20.70 16.86 -2.02
C ALA A 63 -20.51 15.81 -3.11
N ALA A 64 -19.33 15.77 -3.73
CA ALA A 64 -18.99 14.75 -4.73
C ALA A 64 -19.10 13.33 -4.11
N LEU A 65 -18.61 13.14 -2.89
CA LEU A 65 -18.73 11.85 -2.18
C LEU A 65 -20.20 11.50 -1.91
N ARG A 66 -21.02 12.42 -1.39
CA ARG A 66 -22.47 12.17 -1.20
C ARG A 66 -23.17 11.80 -2.50
N ASN A 67 -22.90 12.51 -3.59
CA ASN A 67 -23.46 12.21 -4.91
C ASN A 67 -23.03 10.83 -5.43
N LEU A 68 -21.75 10.44 -5.19
CA LEU A 68 -21.24 9.12 -5.54
C LEU A 68 -22.05 8.02 -4.85
N PHE A 69 -22.24 8.11 -3.54
CA PHE A 69 -23.00 7.14 -2.74
C PHE A 69 -24.50 7.14 -3.06
N ALA A 70 -25.09 8.30 -3.38
CA ALA A 70 -26.49 8.40 -3.77
C ALA A 70 -26.77 7.75 -5.12
N ALA A 71 -25.81 7.80 -6.05
CA ALA A 71 -25.95 7.24 -7.39
C ALA A 71 -25.61 5.73 -7.46
N ARG A 72 -25.01 5.15 -6.40
CA ARG A 72 -24.47 3.79 -6.40
C ARG A 72 -24.69 3.10 -5.07
N ARG A 73 -25.10 1.84 -5.12
CA ARG A 73 -25.19 1.03 -3.92
C ARG A 73 -23.79 0.49 -3.57
N ILE A 74 -23.11 1.16 -2.64
CA ILE A 74 -21.78 0.80 -2.14
C ILE A 74 -21.94 -0.08 -0.90
N GLY A 75 -21.38 -1.29 -0.94
CA GLY A 75 -21.43 -2.26 0.16
C GLY A 75 -20.16 -2.29 1.02
N ALA A 76 -19.03 -1.84 0.48
CA ALA A 76 -17.77 -1.80 1.21
C ALA A 76 -16.86 -0.66 0.70
N VAL A 77 -15.91 -0.22 1.54
CA VAL A 77 -15.08 0.96 1.24
C VAL A 77 -13.63 0.74 1.65
N PHE A 78 -12.72 1.04 0.73
CA PHE A 78 -11.29 1.27 0.96
C PHE A 78 -10.99 2.77 0.76
N PRO A 79 -10.94 3.60 1.81
CA PRO A 79 -10.68 5.03 1.69
C PRO A 79 -9.17 5.30 1.55
N PHE A 80 -8.55 4.89 0.44
CA PHE A 80 -7.10 4.80 0.26
C PHE A 80 -6.45 6.03 -0.37
N ALA A 81 -7.22 7.06 -0.73
CA ALA A 81 -6.66 8.32 -1.20
C ALA A 81 -5.74 8.93 -0.15
N ALA A 82 -4.47 9.13 -0.49
CA ALA A 82 -3.46 9.66 0.44
C ALA A 82 -2.27 10.29 -0.30
N ILE A 83 -1.59 11.18 0.39
CA ILE A 83 -0.28 11.72 0.05
C ILE A 83 0.71 11.11 1.03
N THR A 84 1.73 10.39 0.51
CA THR A 84 2.84 9.87 1.32
C THR A 84 3.95 10.92 1.31
N ALA A 85 3.84 11.89 2.23
CA ALA A 85 4.71 13.04 2.31
C ALA A 85 6.04 12.73 2.99
N GLY A 86 7.11 13.29 2.44
CA GLY A 86 8.40 13.44 3.12
C GLY A 86 8.56 14.85 3.69
N PRO A 87 9.68 15.13 4.42
CA PRO A 87 9.88 16.37 5.16
C PRO A 87 9.74 17.65 4.31
N ARG A 88 10.17 17.62 3.05
CA ARG A 88 10.05 18.79 2.15
C ARG A 88 8.58 19.13 1.90
N ARG A 89 7.78 18.16 1.51
CA ARG A 89 6.34 18.36 1.25
C ARG A 89 5.58 18.74 2.52
N GLU A 90 5.98 18.19 3.65
CA GLU A 90 5.39 18.54 4.95
C GLU A 90 5.62 20.02 5.29
N ALA A 91 6.80 20.55 4.96
CA ALA A 91 7.10 21.96 5.16
C ALA A 91 6.40 22.89 4.15
N GLU A 92 6.23 22.43 2.89
CA GLU A 92 5.65 23.24 1.81
C GLU A 92 4.12 23.31 1.89
N ASP A 93 3.43 22.20 2.13
CA ASP A 93 1.95 22.15 2.12
C ASP A 93 1.37 21.14 3.14
N PRO A 94 1.53 21.42 4.44
CA PRO A 94 0.97 20.56 5.49
C PRO A 94 -0.56 20.48 5.47
N GLY A 95 -1.22 21.58 5.05
CA GLY A 95 -2.68 21.66 4.97
C GLY A 95 -3.26 20.63 4.00
N LEU A 96 -2.69 20.54 2.80
CA LEU A 96 -3.12 19.56 1.80
C LEU A 96 -2.97 18.12 2.29
N ILE A 97 -1.87 17.82 3.01
CA ILE A 97 -1.64 16.47 3.57
C ILE A 97 -2.74 16.12 4.57
N LEU A 98 -3.07 17.02 5.49
CA LEU A 98 -4.14 16.83 6.48
C LEU A 98 -5.51 16.70 5.81
N ASP A 99 -5.80 17.54 4.83
CA ASP A 99 -7.07 17.55 4.12
C ASP A 99 -7.30 16.25 3.34
N VAL A 100 -6.30 15.77 2.61
CA VAL A 100 -6.42 14.52 1.84
C VAL A 100 -6.42 13.31 2.78
N ASN A 101 -5.39 13.20 3.64
CA ASN A 101 -5.16 11.96 4.39
C ASN A 101 -6.16 11.76 5.53
N LEU A 102 -6.61 12.81 6.20
CA LEU A 102 -7.51 12.69 7.34
C LEU A 102 -8.94 13.15 7.01
N ARG A 103 -9.13 14.40 6.55
CA ARG A 103 -10.48 14.92 6.27
C ARG A 103 -11.16 14.19 5.13
N GLY A 104 -10.41 13.78 4.09
CA GLY A 104 -10.94 12.96 3.00
C GLY A 104 -11.48 11.61 3.48
N VAL A 105 -10.78 10.95 4.41
CA VAL A 105 -11.30 9.71 5.02
C VAL A 105 -12.55 9.98 5.86
N VAL A 106 -12.54 11.01 6.69
CA VAL A 106 -13.73 11.39 7.50
C VAL A 106 -14.95 11.69 6.59
N ALA A 107 -14.76 12.46 5.52
CA ALA A 107 -15.83 12.76 4.56
C ALA A 107 -16.37 11.50 3.87
N THR A 108 -15.47 10.54 3.53
CA THR A 108 -15.87 9.25 2.96
C THR A 108 -16.70 8.43 3.97
N LEU A 109 -16.28 8.38 5.24
CA LEU A 109 -17.04 7.70 6.31
C LEU A 109 -18.41 8.36 6.56
N GLN A 110 -18.51 9.69 6.51
CA GLN A 110 -19.78 10.40 6.62
C GLN A 110 -20.73 10.02 5.48
N ALA A 111 -20.24 10.02 4.24
CA ALA A 111 -21.05 9.61 3.09
C ALA A 111 -21.46 8.12 3.18
N ALA A 112 -20.59 7.24 3.68
CA ALA A 112 -20.91 5.83 3.93
C ALA A 112 -22.01 5.65 5.00
N ARG A 113 -21.92 6.40 6.11
CA ARG A 113 -22.96 6.43 7.14
C ARG A 113 -24.31 6.87 6.57
N ASP A 114 -24.31 7.98 5.84
CA ASP A 114 -25.55 8.59 5.31
C ASP A 114 -26.21 7.69 4.25
N ALA A 115 -25.43 6.93 3.50
CA ALA A 115 -25.92 5.94 2.54
C ALA A 115 -26.58 4.71 3.20
N GLY A 116 -26.14 4.31 4.39
CA GLY A 116 -26.69 3.18 5.14
C GLY A 116 -26.54 1.80 4.49
N THR A 117 -25.74 1.68 3.42
CA THR A 117 -25.56 0.42 2.69
C THR A 117 -24.19 -0.23 2.93
N VAL A 118 -23.25 0.51 3.52
CA VAL A 118 -21.88 0.05 3.75
C VAL A 118 -21.81 -0.91 4.93
N ARG A 119 -21.35 -2.11 4.67
CA ARG A 119 -21.21 -3.19 5.66
C ARG A 119 -19.80 -3.27 6.25
N ARG A 120 -18.77 -2.84 5.48
CA ARG A 120 -17.39 -2.91 5.91
C ARG A 120 -16.57 -1.73 5.38
N VAL A 121 -15.72 -1.18 6.25
CA VAL A 121 -14.68 -0.22 5.89
C VAL A 121 -13.31 -0.77 6.30
N VAL A 122 -12.34 -0.79 5.38
CA VAL A 122 -10.95 -1.12 5.68
C VAL A 122 -10.15 0.19 5.68
N LEU A 123 -9.82 0.69 6.88
CA LEU A 123 -9.13 1.96 7.07
C LEU A 123 -7.63 1.82 6.77
N PRO A 124 -7.04 2.73 5.96
CA PRO A 124 -5.62 2.66 5.59
C PRO A 124 -4.73 3.30 6.67
N SER A 125 -4.38 2.54 7.70
CA SER A 125 -3.29 2.88 8.61
C SER A 125 -1.93 2.47 7.99
N SER A 126 -0.83 2.59 8.71
CA SER A 126 0.51 2.30 8.20
C SER A 126 1.45 1.89 9.34
N SER A 127 2.49 1.12 9.04
CA SER A 127 3.62 0.89 9.96
C SER A 127 4.34 2.18 10.36
N ALA A 128 4.16 3.27 9.61
CA ALA A 128 4.68 4.60 9.96
C ALA A 128 4.08 5.16 11.27
N VAL A 129 2.96 4.60 11.76
CA VAL A 129 2.38 4.96 13.07
C VAL A 129 3.31 4.61 14.22
N TYR A 130 4.14 3.58 14.07
CA TYR A 130 5.10 3.20 15.11
C TYR A 130 6.23 4.24 15.26
N GLY A 131 6.63 4.93 14.19
CA GLY A 131 7.61 6.02 14.21
C GLY A 131 8.90 5.65 14.96
N GLU A 132 9.24 6.38 16.03
CA GLU A 132 10.44 6.11 16.86
C GLU A 132 10.41 4.74 17.53
N SER A 133 9.24 4.21 17.88
CA SER A 133 9.13 2.87 18.46
C SER A 133 9.65 1.79 17.51
N ALA A 134 9.62 2.02 16.20
CA ALA A 134 10.13 1.06 15.22
C ALA A 134 11.66 0.82 15.34
N TYR A 135 12.39 1.73 15.98
CA TYR A 135 13.83 1.60 16.25
C TYR A 135 14.14 1.10 17.66
N ALA A 136 13.14 1.08 18.55
CA ALA A 136 13.30 0.67 19.94
C ALA A 136 12.84 -0.78 20.20
N PHE A 137 11.96 -1.31 19.36
CA PHE A 137 11.37 -2.63 19.52
C PHE A 137 11.73 -3.51 18.32
N PRO A 138 12.26 -4.74 18.54
CA PRO A 138 12.58 -5.65 17.43
C PRO A 138 11.33 -6.24 16.75
N LEU A 139 10.20 -6.29 17.49
CA LEU A 139 8.90 -6.77 17.00
C LEU A 139 7.85 -5.70 17.31
N LEU A 140 7.11 -5.28 16.28
CA LEU A 140 6.11 -4.21 16.37
C LEU A 140 4.71 -4.84 16.47
N ASP A 141 4.17 -4.83 17.66
CA ASP A 141 2.88 -5.43 17.99
C ASP A 141 1.80 -4.36 18.18
N GLU A 142 0.59 -4.64 17.71
CA GLU A 142 -0.51 -3.68 17.71
C GLU A 142 -1.01 -3.31 19.11
N ALA A 143 -0.84 -4.22 20.08
CA ALA A 143 -1.31 -4.04 21.46
C ALA A 143 -0.23 -3.44 22.38
N THR A 144 1.03 -3.85 22.19
CA THR A 144 2.09 -3.60 23.16
C THR A 144 3.12 -2.56 22.70
N THR A 145 3.30 -2.37 21.38
CA THR A 145 4.21 -1.35 20.88
C THR A 145 3.51 0.00 20.77
N PRO A 146 3.93 1.03 21.53
CA PRO A 146 3.28 2.33 21.50
C PRO A 146 3.47 3.02 20.15
N PRO A 147 2.42 3.59 19.52
CA PRO A 147 2.55 4.43 18.36
C PRO A 147 3.24 5.77 18.73
N VAL A 148 4.37 6.07 18.07
CA VAL A 148 5.12 7.34 18.23
C VAL A 148 5.47 7.89 16.84
N PRO A 149 4.45 8.27 16.02
CA PRO A 149 4.69 8.76 14.67
C PRO A 149 5.47 10.08 14.67
N VAL A 150 6.38 10.25 13.71
CA VAL A 150 7.26 11.43 13.62
C VAL A 150 6.80 12.36 12.49
N GLY A 151 6.70 11.87 11.26
CA GLY A 151 6.29 12.67 10.11
C GLY A 151 4.76 12.81 10.01
N LEU A 152 4.29 13.84 9.31
CA LEU A 152 2.85 14.11 9.12
C LEU A 152 2.13 12.91 8.47
N TYR A 153 2.81 12.19 7.58
CA TYR A 153 2.23 10.96 7.04
C TYR A 153 1.86 9.97 8.14
N GLY A 154 2.81 9.63 9.02
CA GLY A 154 2.58 8.73 10.16
C GLY A 154 1.53 9.27 11.13
N VAL A 155 1.59 10.56 11.45
CA VAL A 155 0.61 11.26 12.29
C VAL A 155 -0.79 11.17 11.70
N THR A 156 -0.97 11.47 10.40
CA THR A 156 -2.28 11.38 9.75
C THR A 156 -2.80 9.94 9.66
N LYS A 157 -1.93 8.94 9.45
CA LYS A 157 -2.33 7.53 9.45
C LYS A 157 -2.78 7.05 10.82
N TYR A 158 -2.11 7.49 11.89
CA TYR A 158 -2.56 7.21 13.25
C TYR A 158 -3.87 7.94 13.59
N ALA A 159 -4.02 9.19 13.16
CA ALA A 159 -5.27 9.92 13.32
C ALA A 159 -6.44 9.24 12.57
N VAL A 160 -6.23 8.76 11.33
CA VAL A 160 -7.21 7.97 10.58
C VAL A 160 -7.60 6.69 11.30
N GLU A 161 -6.62 5.96 11.85
CA GLU A 161 -6.87 4.75 12.63
C GLU A 161 -7.78 5.05 13.83
N ARG A 162 -7.39 6.03 14.66
CA ARG A 162 -8.11 6.34 15.91
C ARG A 162 -9.45 7.01 15.68
N ALA A 163 -9.49 8.05 14.84
CA ALA A 163 -10.70 8.77 14.50
C ALA A 163 -11.66 7.91 13.68
N GLY A 164 -11.15 7.18 12.69
CA GLY A 164 -11.97 6.32 11.84
C GLY A 164 -12.66 5.21 12.62
N LEU A 165 -11.94 4.49 13.48
CA LEU A 165 -12.54 3.47 14.35
C LEU A 165 -13.54 4.06 15.35
N ARG A 166 -13.24 5.24 15.92
CA ARG A 166 -14.18 5.92 16.84
C ARG A 166 -15.47 6.34 16.15
N LEU A 167 -15.34 6.96 14.97
CA LEU A 167 -16.51 7.41 14.21
C LEU A 167 -17.33 6.22 13.70
N ALA A 168 -16.68 5.17 13.22
CA ALA A 168 -17.33 3.94 12.81
C ALA A 168 -18.17 3.34 13.96
N ALA A 169 -17.59 3.24 15.17
CA ALA A 169 -18.29 2.75 16.35
C ALA A 169 -19.51 3.61 16.73
N LEU A 170 -19.38 4.96 16.64
CA LEU A 170 -20.49 5.87 16.93
C LEU A 170 -21.62 5.79 15.91
N TRP A 171 -21.31 5.44 14.67
CA TRP A 171 -22.26 5.43 13.55
C TRP A 171 -22.76 4.03 13.18
N GLY A 172 -22.33 2.99 13.91
CA GLY A 172 -22.71 1.61 13.62
C GLY A 172 -22.10 1.06 12.32
N LEU A 173 -20.98 1.63 11.86
CA LEU A 173 -20.22 1.10 10.74
C LEU A 173 -19.22 0.05 11.24
N ASP A 174 -19.12 -1.06 10.53
CA ASP A 174 -18.08 -2.06 10.82
C ASP A 174 -16.77 -1.67 10.14
N ALA A 175 -15.71 -1.42 10.93
CA ALA A 175 -14.42 -0.95 10.42
C ALA A 175 -13.24 -1.72 11.05
N VAL A 176 -12.24 -1.97 10.21
CA VAL A 176 -10.94 -2.52 10.62
C VAL A 176 -9.83 -1.64 10.05
N ALA A 177 -8.83 -1.31 10.84
CA ALA A 177 -7.67 -0.53 10.42
C ALA A 177 -6.50 -1.46 10.07
N ALA A 178 -5.93 -1.29 8.89
CA ALA A 178 -4.76 -2.01 8.40
C ALA A 178 -3.49 -1.16 8.58
N ARG A 179 -2.58 -1.54 9.46
CA ARG A 179 -1.22 -0.99 9.54
C ARG A 179 -0.37 -1.62 8.44
N ILE A 180 -0.37 -0.99 7.29
CA ILE A 180 0.31 -1.48 6.09
C ILE A 180 1.82 -1.28 6.24
N GLY A 181 2.61 -2.34 6.04
CA GLY A 181 4.07 -2.33 6.01
C GLY A 181 4.63 -1.58 4.79
N ALA A 182 5.95 -1.37 4.77
CA ALA A 182 6.63 -0.86 3.58
C ALA A 182 6.40 -1.81 2.41
N THR A 183 5.86 -1.30 1.32
CA THR A 183 5.34 -2.11 0.22
C THR A 183 6.14 -1.90 -1.05
N PHE A 184 6.42 -2.98 -1.80
CA PHE A 184 6.98 -2.96 -3.15
C PHE A 184 6.23 -3.94 -4.06
N GLY A 185 6.42 -3.81 -5.37
CA GLY A 185 5.88 -4.79 -6.33
C GLY A 185 5.12 -4.16 -7.50
N PRO A 186 4.28 -4.94 -8.20
CA PRO A 186 3.45 -4.48 -9.30
C PRO A 186 2.73 -3.16 -9.05
N TRP A 187 2.65 -2.33 -10.09
CA TRP A 187 2.00 -1.01 -10.08
C TRP A 187 2.74 0.08 -9.30
N GLU A 188 3.89 -0.21 -8.66
CA GLU A 188 4.69 0.86 -8.07
C GLU A 188 5.25 1.77 -9.17
N ARG A 189 5.05 3.07 -9.00
CA ARG A 189 5.55 4.11 -9.88
C ARG A 189 5.64 5.44 -9.16
N ASP A 190 6.42 6.36 -9.69
CA ASP A 190 6.38 7.74 -9.25
C ASP A 190 5.09 8.41 -9.77
N THR A 191 4.27 8.87 -8.86
CA THR A 191 3.03 9.60 -9.12
C THR A 191 3.12 11.06 -8.68
N GLY A 192 4.27 11.49 -8.15
CA GLY A 192 4.41 12.78 -7.50
C GLY A 192 3.63 12.94 -6.18
N LEU A 193 3.01 11.85 -5.68
CA LEU A 193 2.24 11.85 -4.42
C LEU A 193 2.87 10.96 -3.35
N ARG A 194 3.92 10.24 -3.69
CA ARG A 194 4.69 9.37 -2.80
C ARG A 194 6.15 9.77 -2.86
N ASP A 195 6.65 10.39 -1.80
CA ASP A 195 8.02 10.91 -1.76
C ASP A 195 9.07 9.85 -1.44
N THR A 196 8.66 8.66 -0.98
CA THR A 196 9.55 7.53 -0.68
C THR A 196 9.15 6.33 -1.54
N LEU A 197 9.89 6.07 -2.60
CA LEU A 197 9.72 4.90 -3.47
C LEU A 197 10.57 3.73 -2.94
N SER A 198 10.19 2.49 -3.27
CA SER A 198 10.98 1.33 -2.84
C SER A 198 12.30 1.21 -3.64
N PRO A 199 13.36 0.65 -3.06
CA PRO A 199 14.57 0.33 -3.80
C PRO A 199 14.30 -0.70 -4.91
N PHE A 200 13.29 -1.55 -4.76
CA PHE A 200 12.89 -2.53 -5.77
C PHE A 200 12.34 -1.90 -7.05
N LEU A 201 11.73 -0.70 -6.97
CA LEU A 201 11.37 0.06 -8.16
C LEU A 201 12.61 0.47 -8.96
N ALA A 202 13.63 1.03 -8.29
CA ALA A 202 14.88 1.44 -8.93
C ALA A 202 15.63 0.22 -9.52
N ILE A 203 15.68 -0.89 -8.77
CA ILE A 203 16.27 -2.15 -9.23
C ILE A 203 15.54 -2.68 -10.47
N GLY A 204 14.21 -2.71 -10.45
CA GLY A 204 13.40 -3.16 -11.58
C GLY A 204 13.59 -2.29 -12.84
N GLN A 205 13.66 -0.98 -12.66
CA GLN A 205 13.93 -0.04 -13.76
C GLN A 205 15.34 -0.22 -14.34
N ALA A 206 16.37 -0.40 -13.48
CA ALA A 206 17.72 -0.70 -13.93
C ALA A 206 17.79 -2.02 -14.70
N ALA A 207 17.12 -3.06 -14.21
CA ALA A 207 17.05 -4.36 -14.88
C ALA A 207 16.39 -4.26 -16.27
N LEU A 208 15.29 -3.50 -16.40
CA LEU A 208 14.64 -3.24 -17.70
C LEU A 208 15.55 -2.52 -18.70
N ARG A 209 16.42 -1.61 -18.23
CA ARG A 209 17.38 -0.89 -19.07
C ARG A 209 18.70 -1.65 -19.30
N GLY A 210 18.91 -2.81 -18.63
CA GLY A 210 20.16 -3.55 -18.67
C GLY A 210 21.32 -2.84 -17.94
N GLU A 211 21.01 -1.93 -17.02
CA GLU A 211 21.95 -1.18 -16.21
C GLU A 211 22.39 -2.00 -14.97
N ALA A 212 23.60 -1.74 -14.50
CA ALA A 212 24.10 -2.34 -13.29
C ALA A 212 23.62 -1.60 -12.04
N VAL A 213 23.39 -2.34 -10.97
CA VAL A 213 23.01 -1.80 -9.65
C VAL A 213 24.15 -1.98 -8.66
N VAL A 214 24.46 -0.93 -7.92
CA VAL A 214 25.37 -0.93 -6.78
C VAL A 214 24.54 -0.68 -5.52
N LEU A 215 24.42 -1.72 -4.67
CA LEU A 215 23.78 -1.63 -3.37
C LEU A 215 24.71 -0.96 -2.34
N PRO A 216 24.18 -0.42 -1.22
CA PRO A 216 25.01 -0.03 -0.09
C PRO A 216 25.92 -1.16 0.38
N PRO A 217 27.03 -0.84 1.10
CA PRO A 217 27.90 -1.87 1.68
C PRO A 217 27.12 -2.82 2.61
N ALA A 218 27.45 -4.11 2.57
CA ALA A 218 26.92 -5.08 3.52
C ALA A 218 27.60 -4.95 4.91
N PRO A 219 26.91 -5.32 6.03
CA PRO A 219 25.52 -5.78 6.09
C PRO A 219 24.53 -4.64 5.95
N LEU A 220 23.40 -4.91 5.29
CA LEU A 220 22.32 -3.94 5.19
C LEU A 220 21.54 -3.81 6.51
N PRO A 221 20.96 -2.66 6.84
CA PRO A 221 20.15 -2.50 8.05
C PRO A 221 18.87 -3.34 7.97
N ALA A 222 18.45 -3.90 9.09
CA ALA A 222 17.20 -4.64 9.19
C ALA A 222 16.02 -3.77 8.76
N TYR A 223 15.21 -4.28 7.84
CA TYR A 223 14.05 -3.61 7.31
C TYR A 223 13.05 -4.62 6.75
N GLU A 224 11.77 -4.37 6.97
CA GLU A 224 10.69 -5.22 6.48
C GLU A 224 10.08 -4.66 5.20
N TRP A 225 9.80 -5.55 4.26
CA TRP A 225 9.00 -5.28 3.06
C TRP A 225 7.81 -6.22 2.98
N VAL A 226 6.67 -5.74 2.51
CA VAL A 226 5.54 -6.58 2.13
C VAL A 226 5.34 -6.50 0.62
N TYR A 227 5.18 -7.67 0.00
CA TYR A 227 4.90 -7.74 -1.43
C TYR A 227 3.47 -7.28 -1.72
N SER A 228 3.27 -6.43 -2.74
CA SER A 228 2.01 -5.76 -3.00
C SER A 228 0.84 -6.71 -3.29
N ARG A 229 1.11 -7.88 -3.89
CA ARG A 229 0.10 -8.92 -4.12
C ARG A 229 -0.32 -9.60 -2.83
N ASP A 230 0.61 -9.94 -1.95
CA ASP A 230 0.29 -10.45 -0.60
C ASP A 230 -0.52 -9.42 0.18
N LEU A 231 -0.10 -8.16 0.15
CA LEU A 231 -0.82 -7.08 0.82
C LEU A 231 -2.26 -6.96 0.30
N ALA A 232 -2.47 -7.01 -1.01
CA ALA A 232 -3.82 -6.94 -1.58
C ALA A 232 -4.71 -8.05 -1.04
N ILE A 233 -4.22 -9.29 -1.01
CA ILE A 233 -4.97 -10.44 -0.45
C ILE A 233 -5.23 -10.23 1.05
N GLY A 234 -4.26 -9.71 1.82
CA GLY A 234 -4.46 -9.38 3.23
C GLY A 234 -5.56 -8.33 3.44
N LEU A 235 -5.59 -7.29 2.62
CA LEU A 235 -6.64 -6.28 2.66
C LEU A 235 -8.03 -6.85 2.32
N LEU A 236 -8.10 -7.80 1.37
CA LEU A 236 -9.33 -8.51 1.05
C LEU A 236 -9.75 -9.44 2.19
N ALA A 237 -8.83 -10.08 2.90
CA ALA A 237 -9.14 -10.88 4.08
C ALA A 237 -9.79 -10.01 5.19
N LEU A 238 -9.29 -8.78 5.41
CA LEU A 238 -9.92 -7.84 6.34
C LEU A 238 -11.31 -7.38 5.86
N LEU A 239 -11.51 -7.27 4.55
CA LEU A 239 -12.80 -6.92 3.95
C LEU A 239 -13.85 -8.01 4.21
N ASP A 240 -13.47 -9.27 4.03
CA ASP A 240 -14.37 -10.44 4.03
C ASP A 240 -14.66 -11.00 5.43
N ALA A 241 -13.82 -10.68 6.42
CA ALA A 241 -13.95 -11.23 7.77
C ALA A 241 -15.32 -10.93 8.37
N ARG A 242 -15.97 -11.95 8.89
CA ARG A 242 -17.18 -11.82 9.71
C ARG A 242 -16.75 -11.68 11.16
N ASP A 243 -17.35 -10.72 11.89
CA ASP A 243 -17.06 -10.46 13.32
C ASP A 243 -15.55 -10.44 13.63
N PRO A 244 -14.81 -9.48 13.04
CA PRO A 244 -13.36 -9.47 13.12
C PRO A 244 -12.88 -9.43 14.59
N PRO A 245 -11.96 -10.33 14.97
CA PRO A 245 -11.49 -10.45 16.35
C PRO A 245 -10.66 -9.24 16.78
N HIS A 246 -10.10 -8.53 15.81
CA HIS A 246 -9.24 -7.35 16.03
C HIS A 246 -9.69 -6.18 15.16
N ARG A 247 -9.56 -4.95 15.70
CA ARG A 247 -9.90 -3.73 14.97
C ARG A 247 -8.68 -3.03 14.39
N VAL A 248 -7.47 -3.43 14.79
CA VAL A 248 -6.19 -2.94 14.26
C VAL A 248 -5.33 -4.14 13.95
N VAL A 249 -4.82 -4.21 12.73
CA VAL A 249 -4.09 -5.37 12.20
C VAL A 249 -2.87 -4.91 11.40
N ASN A 250 -1.71 -5.44 11.73
CA ASN A 250 -0.50 -5.29 10.94
C ASN A 250 -0.56 -6.17 9.68
N LEU A 251 -0.29 -5.58 8.53
CA LEU A 251 -0.11 -6.28 7.27
C LEU A 251 1.32 -6.07 6.77
N GLY A 252 2.18 -7.02 7.07
CA GLY A 252 3.60 -7.05 6.72
C GLY A 252 4.03 -8.43 6.29
N SER A 253 5.33 -8.66 6.14
CA SER A 253 5.88 -10.00 5.91
C SER A 253 6.20 -10.76 7.19
N GLY A 254 6.37 -10.05 8.31
CA GLY A 254 6.72 -10.61 9.62
C GLY A 254 8.18 -11.02 9.76
N PHE A 255 9.07 -10.61 8.84
CA PHE A 255 10.49 -10.93 8.91
C PHE A 255 11.39 -9.83 8.30
N ASP A 256 12.67 -9.86 8.69
CA ASP A 256 13.70 -8.95 8.17
C ASP A 256 14.12 -9.36 6.74
N TRP A 257 14.12 -8.38 5.83
CA TRP A 257 14.52 -8.56 4.44
C TRP A 257 16.01 -8.31 4.19
N ALA A 258 16.75 -7.72 5.14
CA ALA A 258 18.16 -7.40 4.94
C ALA A 258 19.01 -8.61 4.51
N PRO A 259 18.86 -9.82 5.10
CA PRO A 259 19.61 -11.01 4.66
C PRO A 259 19.20 -11.56 3.29
N HIS A 260 18.11 -11.06 2.71
CA HIS A 260 17.51 -11.63 1.51
C HIS A 260 17.70 -10.79 0.24
N TYR A 261 18.30 -9.59 0.34
CA TYR A 261 18.49 -8.72 -0.82
C TYR A 261 19.28 -9.41 -1.93
N ASP A 262 20.38 -10.08 -1.60
CA ASP A 262 21.22 -10.78 -2.59
C ASP A 262 20.42 -11.84 -3.35
N THR A 263 19.66 -12.65 -2.63
CA THR A 263 18.78 -13.68 -3.22
C THR A 263 17.68 -13.05 -4.10
N CYS A 264 17.15 -11.88 -3.71
CA CYS A 264 16.20 -11.14 -4.53
C CYS A 264 16.84 -10.65 -5.83
N LEU A 265 18.04 -10.07 -5.77
CA LEU A 265 18.73 -9.57 -6.96
C LEU A 265 19.17 -10.71 -7.87
N GLU A 266 19.53 -11.86 -7.34
CA GLU A 266 19.76 -13.08 -8.12
C GLU A 266 18.50 -13.53 -8.86
N ALA A 267 17.31 -13.43 -8.21
CA ALA A 267 16.05 -13.74 -8.87
C ALA A 267 15.75 -12.77 -10.02
N VAL A 268 16.01 -11.47 -9.83
CA VAL A 268 15.91 -10.46 -10.88
C VAL A 268 16.91 -10.74 -12.01
N ALA A 269 18.17 -11.08 -11.71
CA ALA A 269 19.20 -11.37 -12.71
C ALA A 269 18.88 -12.61 -13.56
N ARG A 270 18.18 -13.60 -13.00
CA ARG A 270 17.68 -14.75 -13.79
C ARG A 270 16.64 -14.33 -14.83
N ALA A 271 15.78 -13.36 -14.50
CA ALA A 271 14.76 -12.86 -15.43
C ALA A 271 15.34 -11.86 -16.45
N PHE A 272 16.39 -11.13 -16.09
CA PHE A 272 17.06 -10.13 -16.92
C PHE A 272 18.55 -10.49 -17.11
N PRO A 273 18.95 -11.29 -18.12
CA PRO A 273 20.30 -11.80 -18.26
C PRO A 273 21.40 -10.74 -18.43
N SER A 274 21.06 -9.54 -18.86
CA SER A 274 21.99 -8.39 -18.95
C SER A 274 22.18 -7.66 -17.63
N PHE A 275 21.27 -7.81 -16.67
CA PHE A 275 21.33 -7.13 -15.37
C PHE A 275 22.52 -7.65 -14.53
N ARG A 276 23.24 -6.71 -13.91
CA ARG A 276 24.35 -6.99 -12.99
C ARG A 276 24.15 -6.21 -11.70
N TRP A 277 24.63 -6.76 -10.60
CA TRP A 277 24.57 -6.09 -9.31
C TRP A 277 25.75 -6.47 -8.42
N ARG A 278 26.08 -5.64 -7.47
CA ARG A 278 27.06 -5.87 -6.42
C ARG A 278 26.85 -4.90 -5.25
N HIS A 279 27.52 -5.15 -4.14
CA HIS A 279 27.64 -4.17 -3.08
C HIS A 279 28.74 -3.15 -3.37
N ALA A 280 28.56 -1.92 -2.84
CA ALA A 280 29.54 -0.85 -2.94
C ALA A 280 30.83 -1.20 -2.17
N GLY A 281 31.95 -0.84 -2.72
CA GLY A 281 33.24 -0.83 -2.02
C GLY A 281 33.38 0.33 -1.04
N GLN A 282 34.48 0.36 -0.30
CA GLN A 282 34.77 1.45 0.65
C GLN A 282 34.80 2.81 -0.07
N GLY A 283 33.99 3.75 0.39
CA GLY A 283 33.91 5.12 -0.16
C GLY A 283 33.19 5.23 -1.51
N GLU A 284 32.65 4.13 -2.03
CA GLU A 284 31.85 4.16 -3.25
C GLU A 284 30.39 4.52 -2.95
N MET A 285 29.80 5.38 -3.79
CA MET A 285 28.39 5.75 -3.68
C MET A 285 27.50 4.66 -4.32
N PRO A 286 26.50 4.14 -3.61
CA PRO A 286 25.52 3.21 -4.17
C PRO A 286 24.66 3.89 -5.24
N THR A 287 24.21 3.14 -6.25
CA THR A 287 23.23 3.60 -7.25
C THR A 287 21.78 3.44 -6.79
N VAL A 288 21.55 2.63 -5.76
CA VAL A 288 20.26 2.44 -5.12
C VAL A 288 20.37 2.81 -3.64
N THR A 289 19.53 3.71 -3.20
CA THR A 289 19.43 4.08 -1.78
C THR A 289 18.37 3.23 -1.08
N LEU A 290 18.68 2.79 0.13
CA LEU A 290 17.69 2.17 1.01
C LEU A 290 16.91 3.27 1.75
N ASN A 291 15.66 2.97 2.06
CA ASN A 291 14.77 3.93 2.75
C ASN A 291 15.21 4.22 4.18
N GLU A 292 16.01 3.32 4.77
CA GLU A 292 16.47 3.41 6.15
C GLU A 292 17.96 3.12 6.25
N THR A 293 18.60 3.83 7.17
CA THR A 293 20.02 3.62 7.51
C THR A 293 20.19 2.99 8.90
N ARG A 294 19.10 2.92 9.69
CA ARG A 294 19.07 2.28 11.01
C ARG A 294 18.21 1.03 10.96
N PRO A 295 18.56 -0.04 11.70
CA PRO A 295 17.71 -1.22 11.81
C PRO A 295 16.33 -0.87 12.39
N ARG A 296 15.28 -1.45 11.81
CA ARG A 296 13.90 -1.32 12.29
C ARG A 296 13.33 -2.68 12.67
N GLY A 297 12.45 -2.68 13.67
CA GLY A 297 11.67 -3.86 14.02
C GLY A 297 10.71 -4.28 12.91
N VAL A 298 10.40 -5.56 12.89
CA VAL A 298 9.44 -6.17 11.96
C VAL A 298 8.04 -6.17 12.56
N LEU A 299 7.01 -6.20 11.72
CA LEU A 299 5.62 -6.24 12.17
C LEU A 299 5.28 -7.62 12.75
N ASN A 300 4.65 -7.67 13.92
CA ASN A 300 3.97 -8.87 14.37
C ASN A 300 2.69 -9.05 13.53
N ILE A 301 2.61 -10.13 12.77
CA ILE A 301 1.47 -10.43 11.88
C ILE A 301 0.52 -11.49 12.45
N ALA A 302 0.66 -11.86 13.74
CA ALA A 302 -0.16 -12.90 14.34
C ALA A 302 -1.66 -12.58 14.24
N ARG A 303 -2.06 -11.32 14.42
CA ARG A 303 -3.46 -10.92 14.26
C ARG A 303 -3.99 -11.05 12.83
N ALA A 304 -3.13 -10.91 11.84
CA ALA A 304 -3.54 -11.12 10.44
C ALA A 304 -3.88 -12.59 10.15
N ALA A 305 -3.21 -13.53 10.83
CA ALA A 305 -3.53 -14.95 10.76
C ALA A 305 -4.94 -15.28 11.28
N ASP A 306 -5.45 -14.52 12.26
CA ASP A 306 -6.84 -14.69 12.76
C ASP A 306 -7.90 -14.29 11.70
N PHE A 307 -7.49 -13.55 10.66
CA PHE A 307 -8.29 -13.25 9.47
C PHE A 307 -8.06 -14.25 8.33
N GLY A 308 -7.33 -15.34 8.58
CA GLY A 308 -7.00 -16.34 7.59
C GLY A 308 -5.92 -15.92 6.59
N TRP A 309 -5.14 -14.89 6.91
CA TRP A 309 -4.10 -14.39 6.01
C TRP A 309 -2.69 -14.55 6.59
N ASN A 310 -1.80 -15.06 5.75
CA ASN A 310 -0.36 -15.01 5.91
C ASN A 310 0.26 -14.66 4.55
N PRO A 311 1.41 -13.96 4.52
CA PRO A 311 2.11 -13.71 3.26
C PRO A 311 2.52 -15.04 2.60
N ALA A 312 2.27 -15.16 1.30
CA ALA A 312 2.52 -16.39 0.54
C ALA A 312 3.89 -16.38 -0.16
N PHE A 313 4.42 -15.18 -0.43
CA PHE A 313 5.67 -15.04 -1.15
C PHE A 313 6.88 -15.00 -0.20
N SER A 314 7.89 -15.86 -0.48
CA SER A 314 9.24 -15.65 0.04
C SER A 314 9.89 -14.43 -0.63
N PRO A 315 10.95 -13.83 -0.06
CA PRO A 315 11.65 -12.70 -0.69
C PRO A 315 12.09 -12.97 -2.13
N ALA A 316 12.71 -14.10 -2.39
CA ALA A 316 13.12 -14.51 -3.73
C ALA A 316 11.91 -14.74 -4.66
N GLY A 317 10.83 -15.34 -4.14
CA GLY A 317 9.58 -15.55 -4.88
C GLY A 317 8.92 -14.24 -5.28
N ALA A 318 8.83 -13.27 -4.36
CA ALA A 318 8.30 -11.94 -4.62
C ALA A 318 9.14 -11.20 -5.68
N ALA A 319 10.46 -11.26 -5.57
CA ALA A 319 11.37 -10.64 -6.54
C ALA A 319 11.26 -11.29 -7.94
N ALA A 320 11.13 -12.62 -8.01
CA ALA A 320 10.93 -13.33 -9.27
C ALA A 320 9.59 -13.02 -9.92
N ASP A 321 8.50 -12.99 -9.15
CA ASP A 321 7.17 -12.66 -9.65
C ASP A 321 7.11 -11.19 -10.13
N HIS A 322 7.73 -10.26 -9.39
CA HIS A 322 7.82 -8.86 -9.80
C HIS A 322 8.63 -8.71 -11.08
N ALA A 323 9.78 -9.41 -11.20
CA ALA A 323 10.58 -9.42 -12.42
C ALA A 323 9.80 -9.97 -13.62
N GLY A 324 9.04 -11.04 -13.44
CA GLY A 324 8.14 -11.59 -14.44
C GLY A 324 7.04 -10.61 -14.88
N TRP A 325 6.46 -9.89 -13.91
CA TRP A 325 5.47 -8.85 -14.19
C TRP A 325 6.07 -7.69 -15.00
N LEU A 326 7.29 -7.26 -14.67
CA LEU A 326 8.01 -6.21 -15.41
C LEU A 326 8.29 -6.64 -16.86
N LEU A 327 8.69 -7.89 -17.08
CA LEU A 327 8.91 -8.45 -18.42
C LEU A 327 7.60 -8.47 -19.23
N ALA A 328 6.54 -8.99 -18.64
CA ALA A 328 5.22 -9.03 -19.31
C ALA A 328 4.71 -7.64 -19.66
N LYS A 329 4.93 -6.65 -18.79
CA LYS A 329 4.61 -5.24 -19.05
C LYS A 329 5.42 -4.68 -20.23
N ARG A 330 6.75 -4.90 -20.24
CA ARG A 330 7.64 -4.48 -21.34
C ARG A 330 7.22 -5.10 -22.67
N ASP A 331 6.96 -6.41 -22.68
CA ASP A 331 6.64 -7.15 -23.90
C ASP A 331 5.27 -6.74 -24.50
N GLN A 332 4.39 -6.15 -23.67
CA GLN A 332 3.14 -5.52 -24.11
C GLN A 332 3.33 -4.05 -24.53
N GLY A 333 4.56 -3.54 -24.57
CA GLY A 333 4.84 -2.14 -24.90
C GLY A 333 4.29 -1.14 -23.90
N LEU A 334 4.12 -1.56 -22.65
CA LEU A 334 3.59 -0.71 -21.57
C LEU A 334 4.75 -0.03 -20.84
N PRO A 335 4.71 1.28 -20.61
CA PRO A 335 5.77 2.06 -19.96
C PRO A 335 5.91 1.73 -18.45
#